data_dd16b5973bbf8d70af1bcfc610a31c8a
#
_entry.id   dd16b5973bbf8d70af1bcfc610a31c8a
#
_cell.length_a   1.000
_cell.length_b   1.000
_cell.length_c   1.000
_cell.angle_alpha   90.00
_cell.angle_beta   90.00
_cell.angle_gamma   90.00
#
_symmetry.space_group_name_H-M   'P 1'
#
loop_
_entity.id
_entity.type
_entity.pdbx_description
1 polymer ?
#
loop_
_entity_poly.entity_id
_entity_poly.type
_entity_poly.pdbx_seq_one_letter_code
_entity_poly.pdbx_strand_id
1 'polypeptide(L)'
;SAATTEGFSDFDGQPVSFSDVLPADRWLVVMIWSYSCPVCAKEMQGQADLHERHRDGRLKVLGISLDGVDGALDAWAFIEERDVNFPNLLGEPGDVVRFFSNQTGQSFKGTPTFLIYAPGGGLKAVQAGPVPPEAIEAFIYDQEH
;
A
#
# COMPACT_ATOMS: atom_id res chain seq x y z
N SER A 1 22.50 3.44 8.80
CA SER A 1 22.16 2.75 7.58
C SER A 1 21.94 3.75 6.44
N ALA A 2 22.15 3.31 5.22
CA ALA A 2 21.94 4.14 4.05
C ALA A 2 20.46 4.43 3.89
N ALA A 3 20.12 5.61 3.36
CA ALA A 3 18.77 5.93 2.97
C ALA A 3 18.32 4.97 1.87
N THR A 4 17.05 4.64 1.85
CA THR A 4 16.49 3.79 0.81
C THR A 4 16.28 4.61 -0.48
N THR A 5 16.20 3.93 -1.61
CA THR A 5 15.97 4.57 -2.90
C THR A 5 14.67 5.39 -2.90
N GLU A 6 13.62 4.86 -2.29
CA GLU A 6 12.32 5.54 -2.22
C GLU A 6 12.22 6.57 -1.10
N GLY A 7 13.07 6.46 -0.08
CA GLY A 7 12.97 7.32 1.10
C GLY A 7 11.91 6.88 2.10
N PHE A 8 11.41 5.66 1.99
CA PHE A 8 10.37 5.14 2.89
C PHE A 8 10.95 4.65 4.21
N SER A 9 10.11 4.66 5.24
CA SER A 9 10.42 4.08 6.55
C SER A 9 9.20 3.31 7.06
N ASP A 10 9.43 2.50 8.11
CA ASP A 10 8.30 2.02 8.90
C ASP A 10 7.90 3.12 9.89
N PHE A 11 6.89 2.84 10.74
CA PHE A 11 6.42 3.81 11.71
C PHE A 11 7.29 3.88 12.97
N ASP A 12 8.31 3.04 13.06
CA ASP A 12 9.35 3.13 14.09
C ASP A 12 10.55 3.95 13.62
N GLY A 13 10.51 4.47 12.38
CA GLY A 13 11.55 5.31 11.82
C GLY A 13 12.68 4.54 11.14
N GLN A 14 12.56 3.22 10.99
CA GLN A 14 13.58 2.43 10.32
C GLN A 14 13.40 2.52 8.81
N PRO A 15 14.48 2.80 8.05
CA PRO A 15 14.39 2.82 6.58
C PRO A 15 13.95 1.47 6.03
N VAL A 16 13.08 1.48 5.03
CA VAL A 16 12.58 0.27 4.38
C VAL A 16 12.61 0.49 2.87
N SER A 17 13.23 -0.43 2.14
CA SER A 17 13.17 -0.44 0.68
C SER A 17 11.93 -1.19 0.22
N PHE A 18 11.27 -0.68 -0.81
CA PHE A 18 10.07 -1.34 -1.33
C PHE A 18 10.37 -2.78 -1.79
N SER A 19 11.53 -3.02 -2.38
CA SER A 19 11.92 -4.36 -2.81
C SER A 19 11.96 -5.36 -1.64
N ASP A 20 12.21 -4.90 -0.42
CA ASP A 20 12.27 -5.76 0.76
C ASP A 20 10.89 -6.22 1.22
N VAL A 21 9.83 -5.54 0.78
CA VAL A 21 8.46 -5.91 1.16
C VAL A 21 7.68 -6.57 0.03
N LEU A 22 8.28 -6.72 -1.15
CA LEU A 22 7.68 -7.47 -2.25
C LEU A 22 7.81 -8.97 -2.00
N PRO A 23 6.69 -9.70 -1.83
CA PRO A 23 6.79 -11.14 -1.61
C PRO A 23 7.23 -11.87 -2.89
N ALA A 24 7.98 -12.95 -2.71
CA ALA A 24 8.41 -13.78 -3.83
C ALA A 24 7.31 -14.73 -4.31
N ASP A 25 6.41 -15.12 -3.41
CA ASP A 25 5.46 -16.22 -3.63
C ASP A 25 3.98 -15.82 -3.46
N ARG A 26 3.69 -14.55 -3.33
CA ARG A 26 2.32 -14.03 -3.12
C ARG A 26 2.11 -12.77 -3.93
N TRP A 27 0.87 -12.46 -4.19
CA TRP A 27 0.48 -11.16 -4.74
C TRP A 27 0.63 -10.08 -3.66
N LEU A 28 0.97 -8.87 -4.07
CA LEU A 28 1.02 -7.73 -3.17
C LEU A 28 0.02 -6.68 -3.65
N VAL A 29 -0.89 -6.30 -2.76
CA VAL A 29 -1.85 -5.22 -3.00
C VAL A 29 -1.37 -4.01 -2.22
N VAL A 30 -0.92 -2.97 -2.92
CA VAL A 30 -0.44 -1.73 -2.30
C VAL A 30 -1.56 -0.72 -2.29
N MET A 31 -1.84 -0.14 -1.13
CA MET A 31 -2.78 0.97 -0.98
C MET A 31 -2.03 2.21 -0.54
N ILE A 32 -1.94 3.20 -1.42
CA ILE A 32 -1.38 4.51 -1.06
C ILE A 32 -2.51 5.32 -0.44
N TRP A 33 -2.30 5.83 0.78
CA TRP A 33 -3.35 6.48 1.56
C TRP A 33 -2.82 7.67 2.36
N SER A 34 -3.75 8.45 2.94
CA SER A 34 -3.45 9.53 3.85
C SER A 34 -4.44 9.51 5.01
N TYR A 35 -4.00 9.91 6.21
CA TYR A 35 -4.87 9.99 7.37
C TYR A 35 -5.98 11.02 7.18
N SER A 36 -5.78 12.01 6.33
CA SER A 36 -6.76 13.07 6.08
C SER A 36 -7.72 12.74 4.94
N CYS A 37 -7.67 11.54 4.40
CA CYS A 37 -8.47 11.12 3.25
C CYS A 37 -9.72 10.37 3.73
N PRO A 38 -10.93 10.97 3.62
CA PRO A 38 -12.17 10.30 4.06
C PRO A 38 -12.47 9.00 3.31
N VAL A 39 -12.17 8.95 2.02
CA VAL A 39 -12.37 7.73 1.21
C VAL A 39 -11.44 6.63 1.69
N CYS A 40 -10.19 6.97 2.02
CA CYS A 40 -9.24 6.01 2.58
C CYS A 40 -9.77 5.43 3.88
N ALA A 41 -10.35 6.27 4.75
CA ALA A 41 -10.91 5.81 6.02
C ALA A 41 -12.01 4.77 5.80
N LYS A 42 -12.85 4.97 4.78
CA LYS A 42 -13.93 4.03 4.46
C LYS A 42 -13.41 2.71 3.90
N GLU A 43 -12.27 2.74 3.21
CA GLU A 43 -11.71 1.56 2.56
C GLU A 43 -10.86 0.68 3.49
N MET A 44 -10.39 1.23 4.61
CA MET A 44 -9.43 0.54 5.46
C MET A 44 -9.92 -0.80 6.00
N GLN A 45 -11.17 -0.86 6.49
CA GLN A 45 -11.68 -2.10 7.08
C GLN A 45 -11.78 -3.20 6.03
N GLY A 46 -12.24 -2.88 4.83
CA GLY A 46 -12.31 -3.87 3.75
C GLY A 46 -10.95 -4.43 3.38
N GLN A 47 -9.94 -3.57 3.34
CA GLN A 47 -8.57 -4.00 3.02
C GLN A 47 -7.97 -4.81 4.17
N ALA A 48 -8.27 -4.44 5.42
CA ALA A 48 -7.82 -5.22 6.58
C ALA A 48 -8.45 -6.61 6.57
N ASP A 49 -9.74 -6.70 6.24
CA ASP A 49 -10.44 -7.98 6.11
C ASP A 49 -9.86 -8.83 4.98
N LEU A 50 -9.53 -8.21 3.86
CA LEU A 50 -8.89 -8.87 2.73
C LEU A 50 -7.55 -9.46 3.15
N HIS A 51 -6.74 -8.68 3.85
CA HIS A 51 -5.43 -9.12 4.35
C HIS A 51 -5.58 -10.31 5.29
N GLU A 52 -6.54 -10.26 6.21
CA GLU A 52 -6.76 -11.34 7.17
C GLU A 52 -7.23 -12.61 6.50
N ARG A 53 -8.15 -12.52 5.52
CA ARG A 53 -8.65 -13.69 4.79
C ARG A 53 -7.54 -14.45 4.07
N HIS A 54 -6.49 -13.74 3.66
CA HIS A 54 -5.40 -14.33 2.88
C HIS A 54 -4.08 -14.40 3.64
N ARG A 55 -4.14 -14.33 4.97
CA ARG A 55 -2.94 -14.21 5.81
C ARG A 55 -1.86 -15.25 5.50
N ASP A 56 -2.26 -16.50 5.30
CA ASP A 56 -1.33 -17.59 4.99
C ASP A 56 -1.43 -18.02 3.52
N GLY A 57 -1.98 -17.16 2.67
CA GLY A 57 -2.36 -17.59 1.35
C GLY A 57 -1.81 -16.73 0.24
N ARG A 58 -2.71 -16.39 -0.67
CA ARG A 58 -2.42 -15.92 -2.02
C ARG A 58 -1.94 -14.48 -2.10
N LEU A 59 -2.37 -13.60 -1.20
CA LEU A 59 -2.06 -12.19 -1.28
C LEU A 59 -1.76 -11.59 0.08
N LYS A 60 -1.10 -10.45 0.04
CA LYS A 60 -0.80 -9.62 1.20
C LYS A 60 -1.15 -8.18 0.84
N VAL A 61 -1.64 -7.41 1.81
CA VAL A 61 -1.89 -5.97 1.64
C VAL A 61 -0.74 -5.20 2.30
N LEU A 62 -0.31 -4.13 1.66
CA LEU A 62 0.68 -3.20 2.19
C LEU A 62 0.14 -1.79 2.01
N GLY A 63 0.12 -1.01 3.07
CA GLY A 63 -0.23 0.40 2.98
C GLY A 63 1.02 1.26 2.82
N ILE A 64 0.90 2.36 2.11
CA ILE A 64 1.93 3.39 2.05
C ILE A 64 1.25 4.71 2.34
N SER A 65 1.56 5.29 3.52
CA SER A 65 1.07 6.62 3.88
C SER A 65 1.95 7.67 3.23
N LEU A 66 1.34 8.67 2.60
CA LEU A 66 2.09 9.81 2.04
C LEU A 66 2.12 11.00 2.98
N ASP A 67 1.89 10.76 4.28
CA ASP A 67 1.73 11.84 5.26
C ASP A 67 3.05 12.43 5.75
N GLY A 68 4.16 11.77 5.50
CA GLY A 68 5.48 12.25 5.86
C GLY A 68 5.71 12.31 7.35
N VAL A 69 6.88 12.81 7.75
CA VAL A 69 7.27 12.93 9.14
C VAL A 69 6.31 13.86 9.89
N ASP A 70 5.88 14.94 9.25
CA ASP A 70 4.97 15.90 9.88
C ASP A 70 3.60 15.30 10.21
N GLY A 71 3.13 14.36 9.42
CA GLY A 71 1.84 13.70 9.66
C GLY A 71 1.96 12.31 10.27
N ALA A 72 3.16 11.90 10.68
CA ALA A 72 3.41 10.53 11.14
C ALA A 72 2.56 10.14 12.35
N LEU A 73 2.44 11.04 13.33
CA LEU A 73 1.66 10.76 14.53
C LEU A 73 0.17 10.58 14.20
N ASP A 74 -0.37 11.47 13.38
CA ASP A 74 -1.77 11.37 12.95
C ASP A 74 -2.01 10.11 12.11
N ALA A 75 -1.06 9.76 11.24
CA ALA A 75 -1.17 8.54 10.44
C ALA A 75 -1.12 7.29 11.32
N TRP A 76 -0.23 7.29 12.34
CA TRP A 76 -0.17 6.19 13.29
C TRP A 76 -1.47 6.05 14.08
N ALA A 77 -2.03 7.17 14.55
CA ALA A 77 -3.32 7.16 15.26
C ALA A 77 -4.44 6.63 14.36
N PHE A 78 -4.42 6.98 13.09
CA PHE A 78 -5.39 6.47 12.10
C PHE A 78 -5.31 4.94 12.00
N ILE A 79 -4.10 4.39 11.94
CA ILE A 79 -3.88 2.93 11.89
C ILE A 79 -4.45 2.27 13.15
N GLU A 80 -4.13 2.82 14.31
CA GLU A 80 -4.55 2.24 15.60
C GLU A 80 -6.06 2.32 15.80
N GLU A 81 -6.66 3.44 15.47
CA GLU A 81 -8.11 3.65 15.62
C GLU A 81 -8.94 2.74 14.74
N ARG A 82 -8.41 2.31 13.61
CA ARG A 82 -9.14 1.50 12.63
C ARG A 82 -8.71 0.04 12.61
N ASP A 83 -7.90 -0.37 13.58
CA ASP A 83 -7.41 -1.75 13.68
C ASP A 83 -6.84 -2.26 12.35
N VAL A 84 -6.02 -1.42 11.72
CA VAL A 84 -5.38 -1.79 10.46
C VAL A 84 -4.33 -2.85 10.75
N ASN A 85 -4.55 -4.05 10.22
CA ASN A 85 -3.74 -5.23 10.54
C ASN A 85 -2.67 -5.56 9.50
N PHE A 86 -2.63 -4.81 8.40
CA PHE A 86 -1.58 -5.00 7.40
C PHE A 86 -0.43 -4.02 7.66
N PRO A 87 0.79 -4.36 7.19
CA PRO A 87 1.94 -3.47 7.39
C PRO A 87 1.79 -2.17 6.60
N ASN A 88 2.39 -1.12 7.14
CA ASN A 88 2.34 0.21 6.53
C ASN A 88 3.72 0.85 6.52
N LEU A 89 4.04 1.49 5.41
CA LEU A 89 5.21 2.33 5.27
C LEU A 89 4.81 3.79 5.30
N LEU A 90 5.76 4.64 5.69
CA LEU A 90 5.59 6.08 5.72
C LEU A 90 6.53 6.71 4.70
N GLY A 91 6.01 7.60 3.86
CA GLY A 91 6.82 8.34 2.91
C GLY A 91 6.43 9.80 2.89
N GLU A 92 7.38 10.66 2.51
CA GLU A 92 7.08 12.07 2.24
C GLU A 92 6.21 12.15 0.99
N PRO A 93 5.29 13.12 0.89
CA PRO A 93 4.40 13.21 -0.28
C PRO A 93 5.15 13.18 -1.62
N GLY A 94 6.22 13.95 -1.75
CA GLY A 94 7.00 13.98 -2.98
C GLY A 94 7.66 12.65 -3.31
N ASP A 95 8.13 11.94 -2.29
CA ASP A 95 8.77 10.63 -2.47
C ASP A 95 7.75 9.59 -2.93
N VAL A 96 6.55 9.60 -2.36
CA VAL A 96 5.50 8.65 -2.75
C VAL A 96 5.04 8.93 -4.18
N VAL A 97 4.85 10.19 -4.54
CA VAL A 97 4.49 10.57 -5.92
C VAL A 97 5.56 10.10 -6.91
N ARG A 98 6.83 10.30 -6.57
CA ARG A 98 7.94 9.89 -7.41
C ARG A 98 7.99 8.36 -7.55
N PHE A 99 7.81 7.64 -6.44
CA PHE A 99 7.70 6.19 -6.44
C PHE A 99 6.60 5.72 -7.40
N PHE A 100 5.42 6.32 -7.28
CA PHE A 100 4.27 5.95 -8.12
C PHE A 100 4.61 6.15 -9.60
N SER A 101 5.16 7.30 -9.96
CA SER A 101 5.51 7.60 -11.35
C SER A 101 6.58 6.65 -11.88
N ASN A 102 7.56 6.31 -11.05
CA ASN A 102 8.63 5.37 -11.43
C ASN A 102 8.09 3.96 -11.64
N GLN A 103 7.11 3.54 -10.82
CA GLN A 103 6.52 2.21 -10.92
C GLN A 103 5.57 2.06 -12.09
N THR A 104 4.83 3.12 -12.41
CA THR A 104 3.68 3.01 -13.33
C THR A 104 3.87 3.75 -14.66
N GLY A 105 4.77 4.72 -14.70
CA GLY A 105 4.87 5.65 -15.83
C GLY A 105 3.69 6.62 -15.91
N GLN A 106 2.85 6.68 -14.88
CA GLN A 106 1.67 7.53 -14.85
C GLN A 106 1.79 8.62 -13.81
N SER A 107 1.00 9.67 -13.95
CA SER A 107 0.91 10.75 -12.95
C SER A 107 0.03 10.31 -11.79
N PHE A 108 0.45 10.64 -10.57
CA PHE A 108 -0.32 10.34 -9.37
C PHE A 108 -1.55 11.26 -9.30
N LYS A 109 -2.72 10.68 -9.01
CA LYS A 109 -3.99 11.41 -9.03
C LYS A 109 -4.63 11.60 -7.65
N GLY A 110 -4.01 11.11 -6.60
CA GLY A 110 -4.52 11.27 -5.23
C GLY A 110 -4.78 9.95 -4.52
N THR A 111 -5.31 10.04 -3.32
CA THR A 111 -5.57 8.87 -2.47
C THR A 111 -7.06 8.54 -2.42
N PRO A 112 -7.42 7.27 -2.27
CA PRO A 112 -6.51 6.13 -2.32
C PRO A 112 -6.10 5.79 -3.75
N THR A 113 -4.91 5.20 -3.90
CA THR A 113 -4.47 4.64 -5.17
C THR A 113 -3.95 3.24 -4.89
N PHE A 114 -4.32 2.29 -5.74
CA PHE A 114 -3.95 0.90 -5.58
C PHE A 114 -3.01 0.45 -6.68
N LEU A 115 -1.99 -0.33 -6.29
CA LEU A 115 -1.11 -1.03 -7.23
C LEU A 115 -1.13 -2.50 -6.87
N ILE A 116 -1.22 -3.37 -7.88
CA ILE A 116 -1.25 -4.81 -7.65
C ILE A 116 -0.06 -5.46 -8.36
N TYR A 117 0.75 -6.14 -7.57
CA TYR A 117 1.97 -6.80 -8.04
C TYR A 117 1.80 -8.31 -7.97
N ALA A 118 2.22 -9.01 -9.04
CA ALA A 118 2.24 -10.46 -9.07
C ALA A 118 3.37 -11.00 -8.17
N PRO A 119 3.33 -12.29 -7.78
CA PRO A 119 4.43 -12.90 -7.06
C PRO A 119 5.76 -12.66 -7.79
N GLY A 120 6.76 -12.21 -7.04
CA GLY A 120 8.06 -11.87 -7.59
C GLY A 120 8.20 -10.43 -8.06
N GLY A 121 7.10 -9.64 -8.06
CA GLY A 121 7.19 -8.19 -8.17
C GLY A 121 6.77 -7.54 -9.47
N GLY A 122 6.15 -8.27 -10.40
CA GLY A 122 5.65 -7.66 -11.64
C GLY A 122 4.37 -6.85 -11.39
N LEU A 123 4.36 -5.57 -11.75
CA LEU A 123 3.17 -4.73 -11.63
C LEU A 123 2.13 -5.14 -12.67
N LYS A 124 0.91 -5.45 -12.22
CA LYS A 124 -0.17 -5.94 -13.07
C LYS A 124 -1.36 -5.02 -13.18
N ALA A 125 -1.60 -4.17 -12.17
CA ALA A 125 -2.75 -3.26 -12.21
C ALA A 125 -2.47 -2.00 -11.40
N VAL A 126 -3.08 -0.92 -11.85
CA VAL A 126 -3.04 0.39 -11.18
C VAL A 126 -4.44 0.96 -11.21
N GLN A 127 -4.95 1.41 -10.07
CA GLN A 127 -6.29 1.97 -10.00
C GLN A 127 -6.32 3.16 -9.04
N ALA A 128 -6.68 4.32 -9.55
CA ALA A 128 -6.94 5.49 -8.71
C ALA A 128 -8.37 5.38 -8.16
N GLY A 129 -8.55 5.75 -6.90
CA GLY A 129 -9.84 5.69 -6.25
C GLY A 129 -10.07 4.37 -5.51
N PRO A 130 -11.24 4.23 -4.88
CA PRO A 130 -11.55 3.04 -4.09
C PRO A 130 -11.69 1.79 -4.96
N VAL A 131 -11.21 0.66 -4.43
CA VAL A 131 -11.32 -0.64 -5.10
C VAL A 131 -11.90 -1.63 -4.10
N PRO A 132 -13.08 -2.19 -4.38
CA PRO A 132 -13.65 -3.19 -3.47
C PRO A 132 -12.74 -4.41 -3.37
N PRO A 133 -12.61 -5.00 -2.16
CA PRO A 133 -11.79 -6.20 -2.00
C PRO A 133 -12.17 -7.34 -2.94
N GLU A 134 -13.47 -7.49 -3.22
CA GLU A 134 -13.96 -8.54 -4.14
C GLU A 134 -13.43 -8.35 -5.55
N ALA A 135 -13.28 -7.10 -5.98
CA ALA A 135 -12.72 -6.80 -7.30
C ALA A 135 -11.23 -7.15 -7.36
N ILE A 136 -10.51 -6.95 -6.27
CA ILE A 136 -9.09 -7.35 -6.18
C ILE A 136 -8.98 -8.86 -6.27
N GLU A 137 -9.81 -9.59 -5.53
CA GLU A 137 -9.80 -11.05 -5.54
C GLU A 137 -10.15 -11.59 -6.92
N ALA A 138 -11.14 -11.01 -7.58
CA ALA A 138 -11.54 -11.42 -8.92
C ALA A 138 -10.43 -11.16 -9.94
N PHE A 139 -9.77 -10.01 -9.85
CA PHE A 139 -8.66 -9.68 -10.74
C PHE A 139 -7.53 -10.70 -10.60
N ILE A 140 -7.13 -11.00 -9.36
CA ILE A 140 -6.05 -11.95 -9.10
C ILE A 140 -6.44 -13.35 -9.59
N TYR A 141 -7.67 -13.78 -9.32
CA TYR A 141 -8.16 -15.06 -9.82
C TYR A 141 -8.05 -15.16 -11.34
N ASP A 142 -8.49 -14.11 -12.05
CA ASP A 142 -8.46 -14.08 -13.50
C ASP A 142 -7.02 -14.10 -14.05
N GLN A 143 -6.09 -13.46 -13.36
CA GLN A 143 -4.68 -13.47 -13.78
C GLN A 143 -4.05 -14.86 -13.66
N GLU A 144 -4.55 -15.68 -12.72
CA GLU A 144 -3.99 -17.01 -12.46
C GLU A 144 -4.69 -18.12 -13.25
N HIS A 145 -5.78 -17.82 -13.88
CA HIS A 145 -6.57 -18.78 -14.65
C HIS A 145 -6.87 -18.23 -16.04
#